data_8469ad5b8e6c626459d941bd05d0978c
#
_entry.id   8469ad5b8e6c626459d941bd05d0978c
#
_cell.length_a   1.000
_cell.length_b   1.000
_cell.length_c   1.000
_cell.angle_alpha   90.00
_cell.angle_beta   90.00
_cell.angle_gamma   90.00
#
_symmetry.space_group_name_H-M   'P 1'
#
loop_
_entity.id
_entity.type
_entity.pdbx_description
1 polymer ?
#
loop_
_entity_poly.entity_id
_entity_poly.type
_entity_poly.pdbx_seq_one_letter_code
_entity_poly.pdbx_strand_id
1 'polypeptide(L)'
;MKTDKIVNLPLDKFINISLYNKKSGYYIKKNPFGKKGDFITAPNVSRLFSEMIAIWVVSFWKSIGSPKEFNLIELGAGNAAMMKILIESFKKFPSFFKSCRLVIYEISPTLKKIQKKELLNSNVNWVNDLKKIKKIPSIFVANEFFDALAIKQFEKKGNLWFEKFVSLNKKITSFSEKKINMKNYEKKINFKISKNQNFIEYSELGINYLKQISKIIKVRSGGILIIDYGYNEDKMKNTLQALYKHEYSDVLALSLIHI
;
A
#
# COMPACT_ATOMS: atom_id res chain seq x y z
N MET A 1 31.99 12.35 28.11
CA MET A 1 31.18 12.69 26.91
C MET A 1 30.40 11.44 26.52
N LYS A 2 29.06 11.45 26.63
CA LYS A 2 28.25 10.32 26.09
C LYS A 2 28.33 10.41 24.58
N THR A 3 29.01 9.48 23.95
CA THR A 3 29.04 9.32 22.48
C THR A 3 27.61 9.17 21.99
N ASP A 4 27.15 10.13 21.17
CA ASP A 4 25.83 10.07 20.55
C ASP A 4 25.78 8.82 19.68
N LYS A 5 24.99 7.84 20.09
CA LYS A 5 24.88 6.54 19.43
C LYS A 5 24.18 6.76 18.08
N ILE A 6 24.93 6.57 16.99
CA ILE A 6 24.37 6.58 15.62
C ILE A 6 23.58 5.28 15.46
N VAL A 7 22.32 5.41 15.01
CA VAL A 7 21.46 4.27 14.67
C VAL A 7 21.34 4.20 13.16
N ASN A 8 21.77 3.10 12.56
CA ASN A 8 21.63 2.84 11.12
C ASN A 8 20.47 1.90 10.87
N LEU A 9 19.47 2.36 10.15
CA LEU A 9 18.28 1.58 9.78
C LEU A 9 18.28 1.30 8.27
N PRO A 10 17.99 0.06 7.82
CA PRO A 10 17.63 -0.17 6.42
C PRO A 10 16.50 0.75 6.00
N LEU A 11 16.52 1.21 4.74
CA LEU A 11 15.56 2.19 4.23
C LEU A 11 14.10 1.74 4.45
N ASP A 12 13.78 0.47 4.17
CA ASP A 12 12.44 -0.09 4.38
C ASP A 12 11.99 -0.02 5.86
N LYS A 13 12.92 -0.19 6.80
CA LYS A 13 12.61 -0.07 8.23
C LYS A 13 12.36 1.38 8.63
N PHE A 14 13.17 2.30 8.09
CA PHE A 14 12.96 3.73 8.29
C PHE A 14 11.59 4.18 7.76
N ILE A 15 11.25 3.83 6.51
CA ILE A 15 9.96 4.15 5.90
C ILE A 15 8.81 3.56 6.74
N ASN A 16 8.90 2.28 7.09
CA ASN A 16 7.85 1.63 7.85
C ASN A 16 7.61 2.26 9.24
N ILE A 17 8.68 2.69 9.91
CA ILE A 17 8.56 3.40 11.20
C ILE A 17 7.92 4.77 10.99
N SER A 18 8.36 5.53 9.99
CA SER A 18 7.84 6.87 9.69
C SER A 18 6.34 6.83 9.35
N LEU A 19 5.90 5.85 8.59
CA LEU A 19 4.50 5.74 8.16
C LEU A 19 3.58 5.05 9.17
N TYR A 20 4.05 3.98 9.83
CA TYR A 20 3.18 3.04 10.53
C TYR A 20 3.53 2.80 12.00
N ASN A 21 4.49 3.53 12.59
CA ASN A 21 4.76 3.42 14.02
C ASN A 21 3.50 3.72 14.84
N LYS A 22 3.16 2.85 15.79
CA LYS A 22 1.94 2.96 16.60
C LYS A 22 1.79 4.29 17.36
N LYS A 23 2.90 4.94 17.73
CA LYS A 23 2.90 6.19 18.50
C LYS A 23 3.08 7.44 17.64
N SER A 24 3.81 7.35 16.54
CA SER A 24 4.26 8.50 15.74
C SER A 24 4.01 8.38 14.25
N GLY A 25 3.60 7.22 13.77
CA GLY A 25 3.46 6.96 12.33
C GLY A 25 2.43 7.88 11.67
N TYR A 26 2.78 8.35 10.50
CA TYR A 26 2.01 9.31 9.74
C TYR A 26 0.56 8.87 9.50
N TYR A 27 0.35 7.68 8.91
CA TYR A 27 -0.98 7.13 8.68
C TYR A 27 -1.72 6.71 9.96
N ILE A 28 -0.99 6.55 11.07
CA ILE A 28 -1.59 6.18 12.35
C ILE A 28 -2.20 7.38 13.06
N LYS A 29 -1.57 8.56 12.95
CA LYS A 29 -1.97 9.78 13.68
C LYS A 29 -2.88 10.72 12.91
N LYS A 30 -2.73 10.80 11.59
CA LYS A 30 -3.38 11.83 10.76
C LYS A 30 -4.33 11.22 9.74
N ASN A 31 -5.24 12.05 9.25
CA ASN A 31 -5.95 11.83 7.98
C ASN A 31 -5.21 12.63 6.90
N PRO A 32 -4.39 12.00 6.07
CA PRO A 32 -3.66 12.69 5.03
C PRO A 32 -4.47 12.93 3.74
N PHE A 33 -5.70 12.42 3.68
CA PHE A 33 -6.49 12.39 2.45
C PHE A 33 -7.51 13.53 2.38
N GLY A 34 -7.75 14.03 1.13
CA GLY A 34 -8.73 15.04 0.80
C GLY A 34 -8.17 16.47 0.76
N LYS A 35 -9.02 17.45 0.47
CA LYS A 35 -8.63 18.87 0.24
C LYS A 35 -7.82 19.52 1.37
N LYS A 36 -7.95 19.04 2.59
CA LYS A 36 -7.21 19.53 3.77
C LYS A 36 -6.04 18.63 4.16
N GLY A 37 -5.82 17.54 3.43
CA GLY A 37 -4.72 16.59 3.64
C GLY A 37 -3.54 16.86 2.72
N ASP A 38 -2.50 16.04 2.83
CA ASP A 38 -1.31 16.13 2.00
C ASP A 38 -1.50 15.45 0.63
N PHE A 39 -2.54 14.57 0.50
CA PHE A 39 -2.82 13.80 -0.71
C PHE A 39 -4.25 13.98 -1.21
N ILE A 40 -4.39 14.20 -2.52
CA ILE A 40 -5.67 14.16 -3.23
C ILE A 40 -5.61 12.95 -4.17
N THR A 41 -6.34 11.89 -3.83
CA THR A 41 -6.38 10.66 -4.63
C THR A 41 -7.51 10.69 -5.65
N ALA A 42 -7.43 9.85 -6.69
CA ALA A 42 -8.40 9.82 -7.78
C ALA A 42 -9.88 9.71 -7.32
N PRO A 43 -10.24 8.93 -6.29
CA PRO A 43 -11.60 8.89 -5.76
C PRO A 43 -12.10 10.22 -5.15
N ASN A 44 -11.18 11.07 -4.70
CA ASN A 44 -11.52 12.40 -4.17
C ASN A 44 -11.62 13.47 -5.26
N VAL A 45 -11.03 13.23 -6.44
CA VAL A 45 -11.07 14.13 -7.61
C VAL A 45 -12.31 13.88 -8.45
N SER A 46 -12.62 12.61 -8.72
CA SER A 46 -13.69 12.25 -9.65
C SER A 46 -14.53 11.09 -9.15
N ARG A 47 -15.82 11.34 -9.03
CA ARG A 47 -16.81 10.30 -8.74
C ARG A 47 -16.81 9.20 -9.82
N LEU A 48 -16.66 9.60 -11.10
CA LEU A 48 -16.64 8.71 -12.24
C LEU A 48 -15.56 7.63 -12.13
N PHE A 49 -14.39 7.96 -11.56
CA PHE A 49 -13.33 6.99 -11.30
C PHE A 49 -13.85 5.80 -10.48
N SER A 50 -14.50 6.07 -9.36
CA SER A 50 -15.04 5.01 -8.49
C SER A 50 -16.24 4.29 -9.11
N GLU A 51 -17.07 4.98 -9.91
CA GLU A 51 -18.18 4.35 -10.64
C GLU A 51 -17.69 3.38 -11.72
N MET A 52 -16.59 3.70 -12.42
CA MET A 52 -15.98 2.79 -13.38
C MET A 52 -15.39 1.54 -12.68
N ILE A 53 -14.78 1.71 -11.51
CA ILE A 53 -14.35 0.57 -10.69
C ILE A 53 -15.55 -0.28 -10.28
N ALA A 54 -16.68 0.33 -9.90
CA ALA A 54 -17.89 -0.41 -9.56
C ALA A 54 -18.39 -1.27 -10.74
N ILE A 55 -18.42 -0.73 -11.95
CA ILE A 55 -18.80 -1.46 -13.16
C ILE A 55 -17.81 -2.62 -13.40
N TRP A 56 -16.51 -2.36 -13.29
CA TRP A 56 -15.49 -3.41 -13.41
C TRP A 56 -15.72 -4.54 -12.42
N VAL A 57 -15.95 -4.22 -11.14
CA VAL A 57 -16.20 -5.22 -10.08
C VAL A 57 -17.43 -6.07 -10.40
N VAL A 58 -18.54 -5.45 -10.84
CA VAL A 58 -19.77 -6.17 -11.23
C VAL A 58 -19.51 -7.09 -12.41
N SER A 59 -18.79 -6.60 -13.44
CA SER A 59 -18.44 -7.37 -14.62
C SER A 59 -17.52 -8.55 -14.27
N PHE A 60 -16.54 -8.31 -13.40
CA PHE A 60 -15.63 -9.36 -12.94
C PHE A 60 -16.35 -10.41 -12.09
N TRP A 61 -17.27 -10.01 -11.21
CA TRP A 61 -18.12 -10.95 -10.45
C TRP A 61 -18.93 -11.86 -11.38
N LYS A 62 -19.50 -11.31 -12.48
CA LYS A 62 -20.18 -12.10 -13.50
C LYS A 62 -19.23 -13.10 -14.17
N SER A 63 -18.01 -12.66 -14.55
CA SER A 63 -17.02 -13.50 -15.24
C SER A 63 -16.55 -14.70 -14.39
N ILE A 64 -16.55 -14.58 -13.06
CA ILE A 64 -16.21 -15.68 -12.15
C ILE A 64 -17.41 -16.53 -11.75
N GLY A 65 -18.52 -16.46 -12.48
CA GLY A 65 -19.71 -17.31 -12.30
C GLY A 65 -20.75 -16.78 -11.34
N SER A 66 -20.77 -15.48 -11.06
CA SER A 66 -21.79 -14.82 -10.18
C SER A 66 -22.00 -15.54 -8.85
N PRO A 67 -20.95 -15.73 -8.03
CA PRO A 67 -21.09 -16.47 -6.76
C PRO A 67 -22.15 -15.84 -5.86
N LYS A 68 -22.96 -16.70 -5.21
CA LYS A 68 -24.07 -16.30 -4.32
C LYS A 68 -23.59 -15.55 -3.06
N GLU A 69 -22.32 -15.71 -2.70
CA GLU A 69 -21.67 -14.95 -1.63
C GLU A 69 -20.18 -14.77 -1.99
N PHE A 70 -19.68 -13.54 -1.91
CA PHE A 70 -18.27 -13.23 -2.14
C PHE A 70 -17.85 -12.01 -1.31
N ASN A 71 -16.52 -11.87 -1.08
CA ASN A 71 -15.96 -10.67 -0.47
C ASN A 71 -15.56 -9.67 -1.57
N LEU A 72 -15.92 -8.40 -1.39
CA LEU A 72 -15.24 -7.28 -2.02
C LEU A 72 -14.36 -6.61 -0.97
N ILE A 73 -13.05 -6.62 -1.18
CA ILE A 73 -12.07 -6.12 -0.21
C ILE A 73 -11.36 -4.90 -0.79
N GLU A 74 -11.53 -3.73 -0.18
CA GLU A 74 -10.70 -2.56 -0.45
C GLU A 74 -9.49 -2.55 0.47
N LEU A 75 -8.28 -2.47 -0.10
CA LEU A 75 -7.03 -2.37 0.63
C LEU A 75 -6.68 -0.90 0.86
N GLY A 76 -6.66 -0.45 2.11
CA GLY A 76 -6.29 0.92 2.45
C GLY A 76 -7.29 1.96 1.92
N ALA A 77 -8.51 1.96 2.42
CA ALA A 77 -9.61 2.80 1.91
C ALA A 77 -9.44 4.31 2.19
N GLY A 78 -8.34 4.76 2.76
CA GLY A 78 -8.10 6.16 3.08
C GLY A 78 -9.24 6.79 3.90
N ASN A 79 -9.88 7.81 3.35
CA ASN A 79 -11.08 8.43 3.94
C ASN A 79 -12.42 7.75 3.54
N ALA A 80 -12.38 6.59 2.92
CA ALA A 80 -13.52 5.81 2.41
C ALA A 80 -14.28 6.43 1.21
N ALA A 81 -13.70 7.39 0.51
CA ALA A 81 -14.35 8.05 -0.63
C ALA A 81 -14.75 7.04 -1.72
N MET A 82 -13.83 6.11 -2.09
CA MET A 82 -14.12 5.09 -3.10
C MET A 82 -15.19 4.12 -2.62
N MET A 83 -15.05 3.52 -1.45
CA MET A 83 -16.02 2.56 -0.90
C MET A 83 -17.44 3.14 -0.83
N LYS A 84 -17.59 4.40 -0.45
CA LYS A 84 -18.88 5.10 -0.42
C LYS A 84 -19.56 5.12 -1.79
N ILE A 85 -18.83 5.50 -2.83
CA ILE A 85 -19.32 5.56 -4.21
C ILE A 85 -19.60 4.15 -4.75
N LEU A 86 -18.73 3.17 -4.45
CA LEU A 86 -18.97 1.77 -4.81
C LEU A 86 -20.30 1.26 -4.24
N ILE A 87 -20.58 1.50 -2.95
CA ILE A 87 -21.82 1.10 -2.30
C ILE A 87 -23.04 1.75 -2.98
N GLU A 88 -22.97 3.05 -3.28
CA GLU A 88 -24.04 3.76 -3.97
C GLU A 88 -24.29 3.18 -5.37
N SER A 89 -23.24 2.88 -6.11
CA SER A 89 -23.30 2.31 -7.46
C SER A 89 -23.87 0.90 -7.45
N PHE A 90 -23.49 0.06 -6.47
CA PHE A 90 -23.94 -1.32 -6.36
C PHE A 90 -25.43 -1.46 -6.06
N LYS A 91 -26.07 -0.46 -5.47
CA LYS A 91 -27.54 -0.44 -5.28
C LYS A 91 -28.30 -0.56 -6.61
N LYS A 92 -27.68 -0.16 -7.74
CA LYS A 92 -28.25 -0.34 -9.09
C LYS A 92 -28.18 -1.78 -9.60
N PHE A 93 -27.48 -2.69 -8.89
CA PHE A 93 -27.30 -4.08 -9.22
C PHE A 93 -27.73 -4.99 -8.04
N PRO A 94 -29.05 -5.14 -7.76
CA PRO A 94 -29.54 -5.77 -6.54
C PRO A 94 -29.04 -7.20 -6.29
N SER A 95 -28.99 -8.04 -7.32
CA SER A 95 -28.51 -9.43 -7.20
C SER A 95 -27.02 -9.49 -6.80
N PHE A 96 -26.19 -8.64 -7.40
CA PHE A 96 -24.80 -8.48 -7.06
C PHE A 96 -24.64 -7.99 -5.61
N PHE A 97 -25.35 -6.90 -5.26
CA PHE A 97 -25.21 -6.26 -3.97
C PHE A 97 -25.63 -7.18 -2.81
N LYS A 98 -26.68 -7.98 -3.02
CA LYS A 98 -27.14 -8.99 -2.05
C LYS A 98 -26.06 -10.07 -1.82
N SER A 99 -25.27 -10.40 -2.83
CA SER A 99 -24.21 -11.42 -2.76
C SER A 99 -22.89 -10.85 -2.20
N CYS A 100 -22.75 -9.53 -2.16
CA CYS A 100 -21.50 -8.84 -1.86
C CYS A 100 -21.32 -8.62 -0.37
N ARG A 101 -20.24 -9.16 0.21
CA ARG A 101 -19.77 -8.85 1.54
C ARG A 101 -18.68 -7.77 1.45
N LEU A 102 -18.99 -6.57 1.88
CA LEU A 102 -18.06 -5.44 1.86
C LEU A 102 -17.04 -5.55 2.99
N VAL A 103 -15.77 -5.43 2.66
CA VAL A 103 -14.65 -5.51 3.60
C VAL A 103 -13.66 -4.38 3.32
N ILE A 104 -13.20 -3.71 4.36
CA ILE A 104 -12.06 -2.79 4.30
C ILE A 104 -10.91 -3.39 5.10
N TYR A 105 -9.75 -3.52 4.46
CA TYR A 105 -8.50 -3.81 5.13
C TYR A 105 -7.85 -2.50 5.55
N GLU A 106 -7.79 -2.24 6.87
CA GLU A 106 -7.25 -1.02 7.43
C GLU A 106 -6.49 -1.29 8.73
N ILE A 107 -5.23 -0.84 8.80
CA ILE A 107 -4.37 -1.00 9.97
C ILE A 107 -4.35 0.25 10.86
N SER A 108 -4.71 1.42 10.31
CA SER A 108 -4.76 2.69 11.06
C SER A 108 -6.04 2.79 11.88
N PRO A 109 -5.96 2.90 13.22
CA PRO A 109 -7.13 3.14 14.06
C PRO A 109 -7.82 4.48 13.74
N THR A 110 -7.03 5.49 13.38
CA THR A 110 -7.52 6.83 13.04
C THR A 110 -8.34 6.80 11.75
N LEU A 111 -7.79 6.23 10.67
CA LEU A 111 -8.50 6.10 9.41
C LEU A 111 -9.73 5.21 9.55
N LYS A 112 -9.63 4.09 10.26
CA LYS A 112 -10.78 3.23 10.56
C LYS A 112 -11.92 3.99 11.25
N LYS A 113 -11.62 4.90 12.18
CA LYS A 113 -12.64 5.75 12.84
C LYS A 113 -13.33 6.69 11.84
N ILE A 114 -12.56 7.30 10.94
CA ILE A 114 -13.08 8.17 9.87
C ILE A 114 -13.97 7.36 8.92
N GLN A 115 -13.47 6.22 8.41
CA GLN A 115 -14.19 5.32 7.52
C GLN A 115 -15.52 4.87 8.12
N LYS A 116 -15.55 4.51 9.39
CA LYS A 116 -16.80 4.14 10.10
C LYS A 116 -17.79 5.27 10.15
N LYS A 117 -17.33 6.53 10.33
CA LYS A 117 -18.20 7.71 10.32
C LYS A 117 -18.79 7.96 8.93
N GLU A 118 -17.98 7.86 7.88
CA GLU A 118 -18.41 8.06 6.49
C GLU A 118 -19.37 6.96 5.98
N LEU A 119 -19.25 5.75 6.53
CA LEU A 119 -20.00 4.56 6.12
C LEU A 119 -21.02 4.09 7.17
N LEU A 120 -21.52 4.98 8.03
CA LEU A 120 -22.35 4.67 9.20
C LEU A 120 -23.56 3.77 8.88
N ASN A 121 -24.21 3.96 7.73
CA ASN A 121 -25.42 3.24 7.32
C ASN A 121 -25.10 2.07 6.35
N SER A 122 -23.85 1.61 6.32
CA SER A 122 -23.41 0.57 5.41
C SER A 122 -22.91 -0.65 6.18
N ASN A 123 -23.27 -1.85 5.70
CA ASN A 123 -22.82 -3.10 6.30
C ASN A 123 -21.40 -3.45 5.82
N VAL A 124 -20.40 -2.71 6.31
CA VAL A 124 -18.98 -2.90 6.00
C VAL A 124 -18.30 -3.59 7.17
N ASN A 125 -17.39 -4.52 6.87
CA ASN A 125 -16.54 -5.19 7.85
C ASN A 125 -15.12 -4.65 7.77
N TRP A 126 -14.49 -4.35 8.91
CA TRP A 126 -13.09 -3.92 8.97
C TRP A 126 -12.20 -5.02 9.49
N VAL A 127 -11.15 -5.32 8.73
CA VAL A 127 -10.09 -6.25 9.14
C VAL A 127 -8.72 -5.57 9.11
N ASN A 128 -7.81 -6.01 9.95
CA ASN A 128 -6.40 -5.60 9.99
C ASN A 128 -5.43 -6.76 9.74
N ASP A 129 -5.97 -7.91 9.36
CA ASP A 129 -5.24 -9.10 8.98
C ASP A 129 -6.03 -9.83 7.89
N LEU A 130 -5.40 -10.12 6.75
CA LEU A 130 -6.02 -10.82 5.63
C LEU A 130 -6.50 -12.24 6.00
N LYS A 131 -5.92 -12.85 7.04
CA LYS A 131 -6.36 -14.15 7.56
C LYS A 131 -7.76 -14.12 8.18
N LYS A 132 -8.26 -12.95 8.56
CA LYS A 132 -9.61 -12.75 9.14
C LYS A 132 -10.70 -12.63 8.07
N ILE A 133 -10.34 -12.59 6.80
CA ILE A 133 -11.30 -12.56 5.69
C ILE A 133 -12.00 -13.90 5.59
N LYS A 134 -13.32 -13.88 5.41
CA LYS A 134 -14.12 -15.09 5.21
C LYS A 134 -13.61 -15.86 3.98
N LYS A 135 -13.46 -17.18 4.10
CA LYS A 135 -12.91 -18.06 3.07
C LYS A 135 -13.94 -18.40 1.96
N ILE A 136 -14.33 -17.39 1.20
CA ILE A 136 -15.24 -17.46 0.03
C ILE A 136 -14.57 -16.76 -1.16
N PRO A 137 -15.14 -16.80 -2.39
CA PRO A 137 -14.63 -16.04 -3.52
C PRO A 137 -14.36 -14.59 -3.14
N SER A 138 -13.26 -14.02 -3.63
CA SER A 138 -12.81 -12.71 -3.14
C SER A 138 -12.28 -11.83 -4.26
N ILE A 139 -12.82 -10.62 -4.37
CA ILE A 139 -12.36 -9.56 -5.29
C ILE A 139 -11.67 -8.50 -4.45
N PHE A 140 -10.40 -8.24 -4.75
CA PHE A 140 -9.61 -7.21 -4.09
C PHE A 140 -9.52 -5.97 -4.98
N VAL A 141 -9.59 -4.80 -4.38
CA VAL A 141 -9.30 -3.52 -5.03
C VAL A 141 -8.24 -2.81 -4.21
N ALA A 142 -7.14 -2.42 -4.86
CA ALA A 142 -6.03 -1.69 -4.29
C ALA A 142 -5.79 -0.44 -5.13
N ASN A 143 -6.22 0.72 -4.64
CA ASN A 143 -5.95 2.00 -5.27
C ASN A 143 -4.93 2.77 -4.42
N GLU A 144 -3.76 3.08 -5.00
CA GLU A 144 -2.68 3.78 -4.30
C GLU A 144 -2.38 3.14 -2.93
N PHE A 145 -2.21 1.79 -2.95
CA PHE A 145 -1.94 1.01 -1.74
C PHE A 145 -0.50 0.52 -1.70
N PHE A 146 0.03 0.08 -2.84
CA PHE A 146 1.36 -0.52 -2.91
C PHE A 146 2.46 0.54 -2.93
N ASP A 147 2.21 1.74 -3.46
CA ASP A 147 3.11 2.90 -3.44
C ASP A 147 3.39 3.40 -2.02
N ALA A 148 2.42 3.25 -1.09
CA ALA A 148 2.60 3.60 0.32
C ALA A 148 3.40 2.55 1.13
N LEU A 149 3.80 1.42 0.53
CA LEU A 149 4.51 0.37 1.23
C LEU A 149 6.02 0.59 1.23
N ALA A 150 6.65 0.25 2.36
CA ALA A 150 8.08 0.38 2.54
C ALA A 150 8.89 -0.41 1.49
N ILE A 151 9.93 0.22 0.95
CA ILE A 151 10.83 -0.33 -0.07
C ILE A 151 12.27 -0.37 0.41
N LYS A 152 13.02 -1.34 -0.10
CA LYS A 152 14.47 -1.37 -0.09
C LYS A 152 14.99 -0.77 -1.40
N GLN A 153 16.10 -0.08 -1.32
CA GLN A 153 16.84 0.36 -2.51
C GLN A 153 18.22 -0.26 -2.51
N PHE A 154 18.65 -0.75 -3.67
CA PHE A 154 19.98 -1.28 -3.91
C PHE A 154 20.60 -0.61 -5.12
N GLU A 155 21.86 -0.23 -5.03
CA GLU A 155 22.62 0.40 -6.11
C GLU A 155 23.88 -0.41 -6.39
N LYS A 156 24.19 -0.57 -7.68
CA LYS A 156 25.39 -1.23 -8.15
C LYS A 156 26.47 -0.19 -8.44
N LYS A 157 27.62 -0.30 -7.77
CA LYS A 157 28.80 0.54 -7.97
C LYS A 157 29.96 -0.36 -8.40
N GLY A 158 30.36 -0.26 -9.66
CA GLY A 158 31.27 -1.22 -10.29
C GLY A 158 30.68 -2.63 -10.24
N ASN A 159 31.37 -3.57 -9.62
CA ASN A 159 30.93 -4.96 -9.46
C ASN A 159 30.27 -5.25 -8.11
N LEU A 160 30.05 -4.25 -7.27
CA LEU A 160 29.54 -4.39 -5.92
C LEU A 160 28.13 -3.81 -5.81
N TRP A 161 27.32 -4.45 -4.97
CA TRP A 161 25.99 -3.96 -4.62
C TRP A 161 25.97 -3.36 -3.22
N PHE A 162 25.23 -2.29 -3.07
CA PHE A 162 25.03 -1.57 -1.81
C PHE A 162 23.52 -1.43 -1.53
N GLU A 163 23.11 -1.72 -0.31
CA GLU A 163 21.77 -1.45 0.20
C GLU A 163 21.75 -0.07 0.84
N LYS A 164 20.74 0.73 0.55
CA LYS A 164 20.54 2.05 1.14
C LYS A 164 20.01 1.95 2.58
N PHE A 165 20.62 2.73 3.46
CA PHE A 165 20.29 2.89 4.86
C PHE A 165 20.04 4.34 5.19
N VAL A 166 19.41 4.59 6.35
CA VAL A 166 19.29 5.91 6.97
C VAL A 166 20.04 5.89 8.29
N SER A 167 21.00 6.80 8.43
CA SER A 167 21.78 7.05 9.65
C SER A 167 21.10 8.13 10.45
N LEU A 168 20.70 7.79 11.67
CA LEU A 168 20.01 8.69 12.60
C LEU A 168 20.97 9.03 13.75
N ASN A 169 21.23 10.31 13.97
CA ASN A 169 21.77 10.82 15.22
C ASN A 169 20.86 11.94 15.74
N LYS A 170 21.15 12.50 16.91
CA LYS A 170 20.33 13.56 17.52
C LYS A 170 20.23 14.86 16.70
N LYS A 171 21.15 15.09 15.77
CA LYS A 171 21.29 16.38 15.06
C LYS A 171 21.05 16.26 13.57
N ILE A 172 21.41 15.11 12.98
CA ILE A 172 21.44 14.94 11.52
C ILE A 172 20.88 13.57 11.15
N THR A 173 20.01 13.56 10.17
CA THR A 173 19.57 12.36 9.46
C THR A 173 20.18 12.38 8.07
N SER A 174 20.84 11.30 7.67
CA SER A 174 21.51 11.21 6.36
C SER A 174 21.37 9.83 5.76
N PHE A 175 21.45 9.74 4.43
CA PHE A 175 21.58 8.45 3.77
C PHE A 175 22.97 7.86 3.99
N SER A 176 23.01 6.57 4.17
CA SER A 176 24.22 5.75 4.20
C SER A 176 24.01 4.47 3.42
N GLU A 177 25.05 3.73 3.19
CA GLU A 177 25.02 2.52 2.37
C GLU A 177 25.79 1.39 3.05
N LYS A 178 25.32 0.17 2.81
CA LYS A 178 26.01 -1.03 3.29
C LYS A 178 26.20 -2.01 2.13
N LYS A 179 27.44 -2.48 1.97
CA LYS A 179 27.76 -3.53 0.99
C LYS A 179 26.92 -4.77 1.24
N ILE A 180 26.35 -5.35 0.20
CA ILE A 180 25.54 -6.57 0.25
C ILE A 180 25.98 -7.59 -0.79
N ASN A 181 25.85 -8.86 -0.46
CA ASN A 181 25.94 -9.93 -1.45
C ASN A 181 24.56 -10.15 -2.09
N MET A 182 24.35 -9.58 -3.28
CA MET A 182 23.08 -9.64 -3.98
C MET A 182 22.66 -11.08 -4.31
N LYS A 183 23.59 -11.98 -4.66
CA LYS A 183 23.26 -13.40 -4.93
C LYS A 183 22.67 -14.08 -3.70
N ASN A 184 23.24 -13.82 -2.51
CA ASN A 184 22.71 -14.37 -1.25
C ASN A 184 21.35 -13.75 -0.89
N TYR A 185 21.16 -12.46 -1.16
CA TYR A 185 19.87 -11.79 -0.95
C TYR A 185 18.78 -12.38 -1.87
N GLU A 186 19.05 -12.51 -3.17
CA GLU A 186 18.14 -13.13 -4.14
C GLU A 186 17.77 -14.58 -3.78
N LYS A 187 18.77 -15.35 -3.29
CA LYS A 187 18.52 -16.71 -2.78
C LYS A 187 17.56 -16.70 -1.59
N LYS A 188 17.74 -15.74 -0.66
CA LYS A 188 16.86 -15.59 0.53
C LYS A 188 15.42 -15.27 0.14
N ILE A 189 15.21 -14.35 -0.81
CA ILE A 189 13.85 -13.96 -1.25
C ILE A 189 13.27 -14.91 -2.30
N ASN A 190 14.06 -15.86 -2.78
CA ASN A 190 13.73 -16.80 -3.86
C ASN A 190 13.23 -16.11 -5.13
N PHE A 191 13.91 -15.02 -5.51
CA PHE A 191 13.55 -14.23 -6.69
C PHE A 191 14.78 -13.46 -7.20
N LYS A 192 15.00 -13.47 -8.52
CA LYS A 192 16.10 -12.73 -9.19
C LYS A 192 15.62 -11.32 -9.53
N ILE A 193 16.16 -10.31 -8.85
CA ILE A 193 15.80 -8.90 -9.03
C ILE A 193 16.91 -8.09 -9.70
N SER A 194 18.17 -8.58 -9.71
CA SER A 194 19.33 -7.83 -10.22
C SER A 194 19.61 -8.03 -11.70
N LYS A 195 18.84 -8.89 -12.40
CA LYS A 195 19.07 -9.17 -13.82
C LYS A 195 18.89 -7.90 -14.63
N ASN A 196 19.93 -7.47 -15.35
CA ASN A 196 19.99 -6.27 -16.18
C ASN A 196 19.73 -4.94 -15.44
N GLN A 197 19.85 -4.91 -14.09
CA GLN A 197 19.65 -3.73 -13.26
C GLN A 197 20.98 -3.19 -12.71
N ASN A 198 21.04 -1.86 -12.55
CA ASN A 198 22.08 -1.17 -11.77
C ASN A 198 21.50 -0.49 -10.53
N PHE A 199 20.20 -0.29 -10.52
CA PHE A 199 19.40 0.21 -9.40
C PHE A 199 18.18 -0.70 -9.22
N ILE A 200 17.77 -0.93 -7.98
CA ILE A 200 16.63 -1.79 -7.66
C ILE A 200 15.82 -1.16 -6.54
N GLU A 201 14.51 -1.07 -6.74
CA GLU A 201 13.52 -0.88 -5.68
C GLU A 201 12.77 -2.18 -5.46
N TYR A 202 12.66 -2.60 -4.20
CA TYR A 202 12.03 -3.87 -3.84
C TYR A 202 11.22 -3.75 -2.55
N SER A 203 9.92 -3.97 -2.62
CA SER A 203 9.05 -4.01 -1.45
C SER A 203 8.83 -5.45 -0.98
N GLU A 204 9.56 -5.89 0.06
CA GLU A 204 9.30 -7.19 0.69
C GLU A 204 7.87 -7.28 1.23
N LEU A 205 7.36 -6.16 1.78
CA LEU A 205 6.02 -6.08 2.33
C LEU A 205 4.95 -6.20 1.24
N GLY A 206 5.12 -5.50 0.11
CA GLY A 206 4.23 -5.59 -1.05
C GLY A 206 4.15 -7.00 -1.62
N ILE A 207 5.30 -7.65 -1.82
CA ILE A 207 5.34 -9.04 -2.27
C ILE A 207 4.66 -9.99 -1.27
N ASN A 208 4.80 -9.75 0.03
CA ASN A 208 4.11 -10.56 1.04
C ASN A 208 2.59 -10.37 1.00
N TYR A 209 2.08 -9.17 0.76
CA TYR A 209 0.65 -8.94 0.52
C TYR A 209 0.17 -9.72 -0.71
N LEU A 210 0.87 -9.58 -1.85
CA LEU A 210 0.52 -10.30 -3.08
C LEU A 210 0.52 -11.81 -2.89
N LYS A 211 1.51 -12.37 -2.18
CA LYS A 211 1.56 -13.80 -1.85
C LYS A 211 0.36 -14.25 -1.01
N GLN A 212 -0.07 -13.45 -0.03
CA GLN A 212 -1.24 -13.78 0.79
C GLN A 212 -2.53 -13.71 -0.02
N ILE A 213 -2.73 -12.65 -0.81
CA ILE A 213 -3.89 -12.45 -1.69
C ILE A 213 -3.96 -13.56 -2.73
N SER A 214 -2.84 -13.88 -3.39
CA SER A 214 -2.78 -14.98 -4.38
C SER A 214 -3.19 -16.31 -3.78
N LYS A 215 -2.80 -16.63 -2.53
CA LYS A 215 -3.23 -17.85 -1.84
C LYS A 215 -4.75 -17.87 -1.62
N ILE A 216 -5.35 -16.74 -1.25
CA ILE A 216 -6.80 -16.63 -1.07
C ILE A 216 -7.51 -16.86 -2.39
N ILE A 217 -7.11 -16.16 -3.45
CA ILE A 217 -7.69 -16.25 -4.79
C ILE A 217 -7.55 -17.65 -5.37
N LYS A 218 -6.35 -18.27 -5.28
CA LYS A 218 -6.10 -19.61 -5.81
C LYS A 218 -7.02 -20.66 -5.23
N VAL A 219 -7.34 -20.55 -3.93
CA VAL A 219 -8.13 -21.58 -3.22
C VAL A 219 -9.65 -21.39 -3.38
N ARG A 220 -10.09 -20.13 -3.57
CA ARG A 220 -11.52 -19.77 -3.48
C ARG A 220 -12.09 -19.08 -4.72
N SER A 221 -11.30 -18.89 -5.76
CA SER A 221 -11.59 -18.03 -6.90
C SER A 221 -11.61 -16.54 -6.55
N GLY A 222 -11.49 -15.69 -7.54
CA GLY A 222 -11.51 -14.25 -7.41
C GLY A 222 -10.40 -13.57 -8.20
N GLY A 223 -10.07 -12.34 -7.84
CA GLY A 223 -9.04 -11.54 -8.49
C GLY A 223 -8.67 -10.30 -7.69
N ILE A 224 -7.71 -9.57 -8.20
CA ILE A 224 -7.30 -8.27 -7.68
C ILE A 224 -7.20 -7.24 -8.79
N LEU A 225 -7.76 -6.05 -8.57
CA LEU A 225 -7.51 -4.86 -9.36
C LEU A 225 -6.52 -3.98 -8.59
N ILE A 226 -5.38 -3.71 -9.20
CA ILE A 226 -4.37 -2.80 -8.66
C ILE A 226 -4.33 -1.57 -9.56
N ILE A 227 -4.49 -0.40 -8.96
CA ILE A 227 -4.38 0.91 -9.63
C ILE A 227 -3.36 1.69 -8.83
N ASP A 228 -2.20 1.91 -9.44
CA ASP A 228 -1.07 2.50 -8.74
C ASP A 228 -0.13 3.21 -9.71
N TYR A 229 0.76 4.05 -9.18
CA TYR A 229 1.77 4.73 -9.98
C TYR A 229 2.83 3.75 -10.47
N GLY A 230 3.31 3.98 -11.68
CA GLY A 230 4.33 3.13 -12.26
C GLY A 230 4.94 3.74 -13.52
N TYR A 231 5.96 3.09 -14.02
CA TYR A 231 6.59 3.39 -15.31
C TYR A 231 6.79 2.09 -16.09
N ASN A 232 6.83 2.21 -17.40
CA ASN A 232 7.02 1.06 -18.30
C ASN A 232 8.40 1.14 -18.95
N GLU A 233 9.43 0.82 -18.20
CA GLU A 233 10.83 0.79 -18.68
C GLU A 233 11.51 -0.50 -18.19
N ASP A 234 12.51 -0.97 -18.97
CA ASP A 234 13.26 -2.19 -18.64
C ASP A 234 14.14 -2.03 -17.40
N LYS A 235 14.53 -0.81 -17.05
CA LYS A 235 15.40 -0.53 -15.91
C LYS A 235 14.67 0.21 -14.81
N MET A 236 14.89 -0.27 -13.60
CA MET A 236 14.33 0.37 -12.41
C MET A 236 14.97 1.73 -12.16
N LYS A 237 14.17 2.66 -11.67
CA LYS A 237 14.56 4.03 -11.31
C LYS A 237 14.25 4.29 -9.85
N ASN A 238 14.88 5.32 -9.29
CA ASN A 238 14.54 5.83 -7.97
C ASN A 238 13.19 6.57 -8.03
N THR A 239 12.17 5.97 -7.41
CA THR A 239 10.83 6.54 -7.35
C THR A 239 10.46 7.06 -5.96
N LEU A 240 11.36 6.90 -4.98
CA LEU A 240 11.11 7.35 -3.61
C LEU A 240 11.02 8.88 -3.56
N GLN A 241 9.84 9.36 -3.20
CA GLN A 241 9.48 10.76 -3.09
C GLN A 241 8.80 11.03 -1.76
N ALA A 242 8.88 12.25 -1.29
CA ALA A 242 8.15 12.71 -0.15
C ALA A 242 7.36 13.98 -0.52
N LEU A 243 6.12 14.06 -0.05
CA LEU A 243 5.23 15.19 -0.29
C LEU A 243 4.83 15.82 1.05
N TYR A 244 4.81 17.13 1.06
CA TYR A 244 4.27 17.95 2.16
C TYR A 244 3.47 19.10 1.59
N LYS A 245 2.19 19.21 1.95
CA LYS A 245 1.26 20.23 1.44
C LYS A 245 1.23 20.30 -0.11
N HIS A 246 1.20 19.13 -0.74
CA HIS A 246 1.20 18.95 -2.21
C HIS A 246 2.50 19.36 -2.93
N GLU A 247 3.59 19.63 -2.22
CA GLU A 247 4.91 19.96 -2.79
C GLU A 247 5.93 18.86 -2.46
N TYR A 248 6.92 18.69 -3.34
CA TYR A 248 8.04 17.79 -3.09
C TYR A 248 8.87 18.26 -1.91
N SER A 249 9.24 17.34 -1.05
CA SER A 249 10.06 17.58 0.13
C SER A 249 11.21 16.59 0.23
N ASP A 250 12.24 16.91 1.02
CA ASP A 250 13.31 15.96 1.30
C ASP A 250 12.78 14.77 2.08
N VAL A 251 13.03 13.56 1.58
CA VAL A 251 12.66 12.29 2.23
C VAL A 251 13.20 12.19 3.66
N LEU A 252 14.35 12.79 3.95
CA LEU A 252 14.98 12.78 5.27
C LEU A 252 14.52 13.93 6.18
N ALA A 253 14.11 15.07 5.62
CA ALA A 253 13.48 16.15 6.40
C ALA A 253 12.17 15.69 7.03
N LEU A 254 11.55 14.67 6.44
CA LEU A 254 10.35 14.00 6.90
C LEU A 254 10.63 12.89 7.93
N SER A 255 11.83 12.82 8.47
CA SER A 255 12.25 11.82 9.46
C SER A 255 11.32 11.73 10.68
N LEU A 256 10.39 12.66 10.80
CA LEU A 256 9.39 12.72 11.86
C LEU A 256 7.94 12.83 11.35
N ILE A 257 7.66 13.04 10.05
CA ILE A 257 6.30 13.41 9.65
C ILE A 257 5.76 12.72 8.39
N HIS A 258 6.48 12.63 7.24
CA HIS A 258 5.84 12.24 5.96
C HIS A 258 6.78 11.49 5.00
N ILE A 259 6.36 10.37 4.51
CA ILE A 259 6.87 9.72 3.29
C ILE A 259 5.68 9.30 2.46
#